data_e3ee4ef82377090225907c233203c58d
#
_entry.id   e3ee4ef82377090225907c233203c58d
#
_cell.length_a   1.000
_cell.length_b   1.000
_cell.length_c   1.000
_cell.angle_alpha   90.00
_cell.angle_beta   90.00
_cell.angle_gamma   90.00
#
_symmetry.space_group_name_H-M   'P 1'
#
loop_
_entity.id
_entity.type
_entity.pdbx_description
1 polymer ?
#
loop_
_entity_poly.entity_id
_entity_poly.type
_entity_poly.pdbx_seq_one_letter_code
_entity_poly.pdbx_strand_id
1 'polypeptide(L)'
;MCQNDPISISEDAQQIKVGIVGAGVAGATIALRLAELGIKTTLIEKGPSLVNGPPICHLHAGGNLYREISDHQCISLLQQSIDTVKVYPQSVNIRPTIVALPVSDQDQPHDLLPRLEKLRAHYQVLVEQDPSNEVLGKPEHYFRLFERAEIEALARRPLPTHAECDEDWLVAFAKKVNLNKLKFPLVLVQEYGLSAFRFAAIVSLAIERLPYCSLQTNSRVVDIKKNNNGSGWQITTTNTVDDRTDKHINVSDYDYVVNACGFKSGELDDMLNAKRQRMVEFKAAYVAHWPQCQGLWPEVVFYGERGTPQGMAQLTPYPDGYFQLHGMTQAITLFEDGLVASCEQSSQPKLPDRFIKKIENQWPEQLINERTLGSIEHIAQFIPDFSTANTAAKPLFGAQQIPGDDPDLRAADVSFYQKGYARAEIVKASSALAAADAILQDLLTLGIVTSEIAKRYANKHYFPISLQCKAGEVTSRAEELARVRSYPEALARNFNSN
;
A
#
# COMPACT_ATOMS: atom_id res chain seq x y z
N MET A 1 1.98 -37.11 -1.68
CA MET A 1 0.69 -36.98 -2.41
C MET A 1 -0.41 -37.04 -1.36
N CYS A 2 -0.81 -35.91 -0.82
CA CYS A 2 -2.02 -35.81 0.01
C CYS A 2 -3.12 -35.28 -0.89
N GLN A 3 -4.09 -36.11 -1.19
CA GLN A 3 -5.34 -35.73 -1.82
C GLN A 3 -6.09 -34.83 -0.83
N ASN A 4 -6.29 -33.58 -1.17
CA ASN A 4 -7.22 -32.70 -0.48
C ASN A 4 -8.62 -33.01 -1.03
N ASP A 5 -9.38 -33.79 -0.27
CA ASP A 5 -10.81 -33.97 -0.53
C ASP A 5 -11.55 -32.63 -0.39
N PRO A 6 -12.49 -32.31 -1.25
CA PRO A 6 -13.35 -31.13 -1.11
C PRO A 6 -14.24 -31.34 0.12
N ILE A 7 -14.03 -30.48 1.13
CA ILE A 7 -14.75 -30.53 2.41
C ILE A 7 -16.22 -30.19 2.16
N SER A 8 -17.10 -31.18 2.38
CA SER A 8 -18.55 -30.96 2.48
C SER A 8 -18.84 -30.21 3.78
N ILE A 9 -19.28 -28.96 3.69
CA ILE A 9 -19.79 -28.16 4.81
C ILE A 9 -21.26 -28.55 4.99
N SER A 10 -21.67 -28.88 6.22
CA SER A 10 -23.07 -29.14 6.54
C SER A 10 -23.94 -27.93 6.17
N GLU A 11 -24.98 -28.13 5.38
CA GLU A 11 -25.86 -27.10 4.82
C GLU A 11 -26.71 -26.34 5.85
N ASP A 12 -26.69 -26.71 7.11
CA ASP A 12 -27.59 -26.19 8.17
C ASP A 12 -27.00 -25.11 9.09
N ALA A 13 -25.75 -24.67 8.91
CA ALA A 13 -25.26 -23.48 9.59
C ALA A 13 -25.74 -22.25 8.82
N GLN A 14 -26.57 -21.42 9.40
CA GLN A 14 -27.00 -20.13 8.88
C GLN A 14 -25.75 -19.37 8.38
N GLN A 15 -25.59 -19.32 7.06
CA GLN A 15 -24.33 -18.91 6.41
C GLN A 15 -24.19 -17.40 6.54
N ILE A 16 -23.33 -16.98 7.45
CA ILE A 16 -23.02 -15.57 7.77
C ILE A 16 -22.64 -14.82 6.50
N LYS A 17 -23.20 -13.62 6.36
CA LYS A 17 -22.91 -12.71 5.24
C LYS A 17 -22.22 -11.46 5.73
N VAL A 18 -21.01 -11.22 5.25
CA VAL A 18 -20.23 -10.01 5.53
C VAL A 18 -20.26 -9.10 4.31
N GLY A 19 -20.76 -7.87 4.50
CA GLY A 19 -20.71 -6.81 3.48
C GLY A 19 -19.46 -5.96 3.67
N ILE A 20 -18.62 -5.83 2.64
CA ILE A 20 -17.41 -5.01 2.67
C ILE A 20 -17.57 -3.89 1.66
N VAL A 21 -17.58 -2.65 2.12
CA VAL A 21 -17.76 -1.46 1.27
C VAL A 21 -16.41 -0.82 0.98
N GLY A 22 -16.05 -0.79 -0.30
CA GLY A 22 -14.77 -0.32 -0.81
C GLY A 22 -13.79 -1.46 -1.08
N ALA A 23 -13.36 -1.61 -2.33
CA ALA A 23 -12.44 -2.65 -2.79
C ALA A 23 -11.01 -2.11 -3.01
N GLY A 24 -10.57 -1.15 -2.18
CA GLY A 24 -9.17 -0.76 -2.07
C GLY A 24 -8.33 -1.87 -1.43
N VAL A 25 -7.06 -1.59 -1.12
CA VAL A 25 -6.14 -2.57 -0.51
C VAL A 25 -6.73 -3.20 0.74
N ALA A 26 -7.32 -2.40 1.65
CA ALA A 26 -7.93 -2.91 2.87
C ALA A 26 -9.12 -3.83 2.60
N GLY A 27 -10.14 -3.34 1.90
CA GLY A 27 -11.36 -4.13 1.66
C GLY A 27 -11.10 -5.39 0.85
N ALA A 28 -10.22 -5.33 -0.13
CA ALA A 28 -9.81 -6.48 -0.91
C ALA A 28 -9.09 -7.55 -0.08
N THR A 29 -8.15 -7.15 0.80
CA THR A 29 -7.46 -8.08 1.71
C THR A 29 -8.42 -8.69 2.73
N ILE A 30 -9.34 -7.89 3.29
CA ILE A 30 -10.35 -8.38 4.22
C ILE A 30 -11.27 -9.40 3.52
N ALA A 31 -11.73 -9.09 2.30
CA ALA A 31 -12.56 -10.01 1.53
C ALA A 31 -11.85 -11.34 1.26
N LEU A 32 -10.59 -11.31 0.84
CA LEU A 32 -9.79 -12.51 0.65
C LEU A 32 -9.66 -13.29 1.95
N ARG A 33 -9.23 -12.64 3.04
CA ARG A 33 -9.02 -13.29 4.34
C ARG A 33 -10.25 -14.03 4.81
N LEU A 34 -11.42 -13.39 4.75
CA LEU A 34 -12.67 -13.99 5.18
C LEU A 34 -13.13 -15.10 4.26
N ALA A 35 -13.06 -14.89 2.94
CA ALA A 35 -13.51 -15.88 1.95
C ALA A 35 -12.62 -17.13 1.87
N GLU A 36 -11.30 -16.99 2.03
CA GLU A 36 -10.35 -18.11 2.12
C GLU A 36 -10.63 -19.01 3.34
N LEU A 37 -11.19 -18.43 4.40
CA LEU A 37 -11.64 -19.18 5.58
C LEU A 37 -13.06 -19.79 5.41
N GLY A 38 -13.75 -19.50 4.31
CA GLY A 38 -15.09 -20.00 4.01
C GLY A 38 -16.22 -19.09 4.52
N ILE A 39 -15.94 -17.86 4.92
CA ILE A 39 -16.96 -16.88 5.31
C ILE A 39 -17.51 -16.21 4.04
N LYS A 40 -18.84 -16.22 3.88
CA LYS A 40 -19.49 -15.58 2.73
C LYS A 40 -19.34 -14.05 2.78
N THR A 41 -18.66 -13.50 1.79
CA THR A 41 -18.40 -12.05 1.69
C THR A 41 -19.00 -11.48 0.41
N THR A 42 -19.45 -10.23 0.50
CA THR A 42 -19.79 -9.40 -0.66
C THR A 42 -18.91 -8.17 -0.64
N LEU A 43 -18.05 -8.03 -1.64
CA LEU A 43 -17.18 -6.87 -1.82
C LEU A 43 -17.85 -5.88 -2.77
N ILE A 44 -18.20 -4.69 -2.26
CA ILE A 44 -18.95 -3.66 -2.98
C ILE A 44 -18.00 -2.52 -3.34
N GLU A 45 -17.86 -2.24 -4.64
CA GLU A 45 -16.95 -1.22 -5.16
C GLU A 45 -17.69 -0.29 -6.15
N LYS A 46 -17.56 1.02 -5.93
CA LYS A 46 -18.15 2.03 -6.83
C LYS A 46 -17.44 2.15 -8.18
N GLY A 47 -16.17 1.78 -8.22
CA GLY A 47 -15.34 1.79 -9.43
C GLY A 47 -15.47 0.51 -10.25
N PRO A 48 -14.84 0.49 -11.44
CA PRO A 48 -14.95 -0.63 -12.37
C PRO A 48 -14.08 -1.84 -12.01
N SER A 49 -13.16 -1.71 -11.08
CA SER A 49 -12.19 -2.77 -10.73
C SER A 49 -11.73 -2.65 -9.28
N LEU A 50 -10.93 -3.64 -8.83
CA LEU A 50 -10.35 -3.68 -7.50
C LEU A 50 -9.08 -2.83 -7.43
N VAL A 51 -8.75 -2.34 -6.23
CA VAL A 51 -7.53 -1.58 -5.94
C VAL A 51 -7.30 -0.48 -6.99
N ASN A 52 -8.33 0.34 -7.20
CA ASN A 52 -8.31 1.40 -8.23
C ASN A 52 -7.41 2.59 -7.86
N GLY A 53 -6.96 2.67 -6.60
CA GLY A 53 -6.03 3.69 -6.16
C GLY A 53 -4.73 3.62 -6.95
N PRO A 54 -4.08 4.76 -7.20
CA PRO A 54 -2.79 4.80 -7.87
C PRO A 54 -1.73 4.11 -7.01
N PRO A 55 -0.68 3.54 -7.63
CA PRO A 55 0.34 2.78 -6.93
C PRO A 55 1.38 3.68 -6.23
N ILE A 56 0.93 4.57 -5.35
CA ILE A 56 1.82 5.42 -4.54
C ILE A 56 2.26 4.75 -3.23
N CYS A 57 1.79 3.52 -2.99
CA CYS A 57 2.13 2.79 -1.77
C CYS A 57 3.39 1.96 -1.99
N HIS A 58 4.33 2.08 -1.05
CA HIS A 58 5.46 1.18 -0.91
C HIS A 58 5.23 0.25 0.27
N LEU A 59 5.65 -1.00 0.11
CA LEU A 59 5.88 -1.86 1.25
C LEU A 59 7.19 -1.40 1.90
N HIS A 60 7.10 -0.84 3.07
CA HIS A 60 8.25 -0.48 3.86
C HIS A 60 8.42 -1.52 4.97
N ALA A 61 9.19 -2.54 4.64
CA ALA A 61 9.55 -3.54 5.63
C ALA A 61 10.60 -2.96 6.57
N GLY A 62 10.28 -2.82 7.80
CA GLY A 62 11.18 -2.29 8.78
C GLY A 62 10.85 -0.89 9.22
N GLY A 63 9.71 -0.45 8.83
CA GLY A 63 9.11 0.61 9.56
C GLY A 63 9.35 1.98 9.05
N ASN A 64 9.49 2.13 7.75
CA ASN A 64 9.53 3.49 7.27
C ASN A 64 10.43 4.34 8.17
N LEU A 65 11.69 4.39 7.97
CA LEU A 65 12.65 5.14 8.80
C LEU A 65 12.35 6.65 8.87
N TYR A 66 11.07 7.00 8.97
CA TYR A 66 10.61 8.36 9.16
C TYR A 66 10.95 8.84 10.58
N ARG A 67 11.40 10.06 10.68
CA ARG A 67 11.78 10.67 11.96
C ARG A 67 10.60 10.81 12.91
N GLU A 68 9.45 11.11 12.34
CA GLU A 68 8.24 11.54 13.04
C GLU A 68 7.50 10.38 13.75
N ILE A 69 7.72 9.12 13.33
CA ILE A 69 7.03 7.99 13.93
C ILE A 69 7.82 7.34 15.07
N SER A 70 7.11 6.78 16.04
CA SER A 70 7.71 6.09 17.18
C SER A 70 8.32 4.74 16.80
N ASP A 71 9.28 4.26 17.59
CA ASP A 71 9.86 2.91 17.43
C ASP A 71 8.77 1.82 17.46
N HIS A 72 7.71 1.99 18.27
CA HIS A 72 6.59 1.07 18.32
C HIS A 72 5.84 0.97 16.97
N GLN A 73 5.58 2.11 16.31
CA GLN A 73 4.99 2.10 14.97
C GLN A 73 5.93 1.40 13.96
N CYS A 74 7.24 1.66 14.03
CA CYS A 74 8.23 1.01 13.18
C CYS A 74 8.22 -0.52 13.33
N ILE A 75 8.21 -1.02 14.54
CA ILE A 75 8.17 -2.46 14.86
C ILE A 75 6.86 -3.09 14.34
N SER A 76 5.73 -2.43 14.57
CA SER A 76 4.43 -2.88 14.08
C SER A 76 4.41 -2.97 12.55
N LEU A 77 4.95 -1.95 11.85
CA LEU A 77 5.03 -1.93 10.40
C LEU A 77 5.99 -3.00 9.86
N LEU A 78 7.11 -3.28 10.53
CA LEU A 78 8.01 -4.37 10.18
C LEU A 78 7.27 -5.71 10.18
N GLN A 79 6.58 -6.04 11.27
CA GLN A 79 5.84 -7.29 11.40
C GLN A 79 4.73 -7.40 10.34
N GLN A 80 3.93 -6.35 10.17
CA GLN A 80 2.88 -6.30 9.15
C GLN A 80 3.43 -6.43 7.73
N SER A 81 4.63 -5.92 7.47
CA SER A 81 5.30 -6.05 6.17
C SER A 81 5.74 -7.49 5.91
N ILE A 82 6.29 -8.17 6.91
CA ILE A 82 6.66 -9.60 6.82
C ILE A 82 5.42 -10.43 6.49
N ASP A 83 4.33 -10.24 7.24
CA ASP A 83 3.07 -10.95 6.99
C ASP A 83 2.54 -10.68 5.57
N THR A 84 2.64 -9.44 5.10
CA THR A 84 2.20 -9.06 3.74
C THR A 84 3.04 -9.72 2.65
N VAL A 85 4.36 -9.81 2.82
CA VAL A 85 5.25 -10.50 1.88
C VAL A 85 4.92 -11.99 1.80
N LYS A 86 4.60 -12.63 2.94
CA LYS A 86 4.22 -14.05 2.98
C LYS A 86 2.90 -14.33 2.25
N VAL A 87 1.95 -13.41 2.27
CA VAL A 87 0.63 -13.57 1.64
C VAL A 87 0.61 -13.15 0.18
N TYR A 88 1.38 -12.11 -0.17
CA TYR A 88 1.42 -11.52 -1.52
C TYR A 88 2.84 -11.51 -2.12
N PRO A 89 3.55 -12.65 -2.19
CA PRO A 89 4.97 -12.66 -2.58
C PRO A 89 5.21 -12.10 -3.99
N GLN A 90 4.31 -12.34 -4.97
CA GLN A 90 4.45 -11.81 -6.31
C GLN A 90 4.21 -10.30 -6.42
N SER A 91 3.63 -9.65 -5.41
CA SER A 91 3.44 -8.19 -5.41
C SER A 91 4.68 -7.41 -5.02
N VAL A 92 5.68 -8.07 -4.47
CA VAL A 92 6.87 -7.43 -3.88
C VAL A 92 7.96 -7.20 -4.91
N ASN A 93 8.57 -6.02 -4.89
CA ASN A 93 9.81 -5.71 -5.58
C ASN A 93 10.97 -5.94 -4.61
N ILE A 94 11.65 -7.08 -4.74
CA ILE A 94 12.80 -7.44 -3.89
C ILE A 94 14.00 -6.61 -4.37
N ARG A 95 14.22 -5.49 -3.72
CA ARG A 95 15.38 -4.60 -3.88
C ARG A 95 15.57 -3.80 -2.60
N PRO A 96 16.82 -3.52 -2.20
CA PRO A 96 17.08 -2.72 -1.01
C PRO A 96 16.74 -1.24 -1.23
N THR A 97 16.62 -0.52 -0.12
CA THR A 97 16.46 0.93 -0.08
C THR A 97 17.71 1.59 0.49
N ILE A 98 18.21 2.62 -0.19
CA ILE A 98 19.26 3.50 0.33
C ILE A 98 18.63 4.69 1.01
N VAL A 99 19.01 4.90 2.26
CA VAL A 99 18.72 6.15 2.99
C VAL A 99 19.99 7.00 2.99
N ALA A 100 19.89 8.16 2.36
CA ALA A 100 20.98 9.11 2.22
C ALA A 100 20.61 10.44 2.88
N LEU A 101 21.45 10.96 3.75
CA LEU A 101 21.29 12.28 4.37
C LEU A 101 22.05 13.34 3.57
N PRO A 102 21.36 14.37 3.04
CA PRO A 102 22.01 15.51 2.43
C PRO A 102 22.92 16.25 3.42
N VAL A 103 23.98 16.90 2.93
CA VAL A 103 24.86 17.72 3.80
C VAL A 103 24.12 18.88 4.48
N SER A 104 22.99 19.31 3.90
CA SER A 104 22.11 20.34 4.46
C SER A 104 21.18 19.84 5.56
N ASP A 105 21.06 18.52 5.75
CA ASP A 105 20.21 17.94 6.78
C ASP A 105 20.77 18.21 8.18
N GLN A 106 19.89 18.31 9.19
CA GLN A 106 20.32 18.57 10.58
C GLN A 106 20.95 17.35 11.24
N ASP A 107 20.40 16.15 10.95
CA ASP A 107 20.80 14.90 11.59
C ASP A 107 22.06 14.32 10.96
N GLN A 108 22.63 13.33 11.64
CA GLN A 108 23.75 12.53 11.16
C GLN A 108 23.27 11.10 10.81
N PRO A 109 23.92 10.42 9.85
CA PRO A 109 23.56 9.04 9.52
C PRO A 109 23.57 8.09 10.72
N HIS A 110 24.48 8.30 11.68
CA HIS A 110 24.56 7.51 12.90
C HIS A 110 23.36 7.66 13.84
N ASP A 111 22.57 8.73 13.72
CA ASP A 111 21.36 8.94 14.51
C ASP A 111 20.25 7.92 14.16
N LEU A 112 20.34 7.27 12.99
CA LEU A 112 19.45 6.18 12.59
C LEU A 112 19.77 4.84 13.25
N LEU A 113 21.01 4.63 13.70
CA LEU A 113 21.50 3.33 14.19
C LEU A 113 20.68 2.77 15.36
N PRO A 114 20.34 3.54 16.41
CA PRO A 114 19.58 2.99 17.54
C PRO A 114 18.24 2.37 17.11
N ARG A 115 17.57 2.97 16.13
CA ARG A 115 16.31 2.45 15.58
C ARG A 115 16.54 1.22 14.71
N LEU A 116 17.53 1.27 13.83
CA LEU A 116 17.90 0.15 12.95
C LEU A 116 18.29 -1.09 13.76
N GLU A 117 19.07 -0.94 14.83
CA GLU A 117 19.44 -2.03 15.72
C GLU A 117 18.24 -2.65 16.44
N LYS A 118 17.29 -1.83 16.89
CA LYS A 118 16.02 -2.32 17.48
C LYS A 118 15.21 -3.13 16.46
N LEU A 119 15.10 -2.64 15.23
CA LEU A 119 14.36 -3.32 14.17
C LEU A 119 15.04 -4.64 13.78
N ARG A 120 16.37 -4.64 13.62
CA ARG A 120 17.14 -5.85 13.35
C ARG A 120 16.97 -6.89 14.46
N ALA A 121 17.10 -6.48 15.73
CA ALA A 121 16.90 -7.37 16.87
C ALA A 121 15.48 -7.95 16.92
N HIS A 122 14.47 -7.13 16.64
CA HIS A 122 13.09 -7.60 16.57
C HIS A 122 12.87 -8.58 15.41
N TYR A 123 13.43 -8.28 14.23
CA TYR A 123 13.39 -9.16 13.07
C TYR A 123 14.07 -10.51 13.36
N GLN A 124 15.22 -10.49 14.02
CA GLN A 124 15.92 -11.72 14.47
C GLN A 124 15.01 -12.59 15.35
N VAL A 125 14.33 -11.99 16.33
CA VAL A 125 13.39 -12.72 17.20
C VAL A 125 12.23 -13.32 16.40
N LEU A 126 11.68 -12.59 15.43
CA LEU A 126 10.60 -13.11 14.59
C LEU A 126 11.05 -14.30 13.72
N VAL A 127 12.27 -14.26 13.19
CA VAL A 127 12.83 -15.37 12.40
C VAL A 127 13.17 -16.59 13.29
N GLU A 128 13.67 -16.36 14.50
CA GLU A 128 13.91 -17.45 15.47
C GLU A 128 12.61 -18.14 15.91
N GLN A 129 11.52 -17.39 16.04
CA GLN A 129 10.19 -17.94 16.36
C GLN A 129 9.59 -18.74 15.20
N ASP A 130 9.76 -18.26 13.97
CA ASP A 130 9.29 -18.91 12.77
C ASP A 130 10.25 -18.59 11.61
N PRO A 131 11.09 -19.55 11.17
CA PRO A 131 12.04 -19.36 10.08
C PRO A 131 11.38 -18.88 8.76
N SER A 132 10.09 -19.12 8.55
CA SER A 132 9.37 -18.61 7.39
C SER A 132 9.21 -17.09 7.39
N ASN A 133 9.54 -16.39 8.47
CA ASN A 133 9.60 -14.93 8.54
C ASN A 133 10.87 -14.33 7.91
N GLU A 134 11.85 -15.16 7.50
CA GLU A 134 13.04 -14.69 6.78
C GLU A 134 12.72 -14.27 5.33
N VAL A 135 11.83 -13.30 5.17
CA VAL A 135 11.37 -12.78 3.87
C VAL A 135 12.11 -11.52 3.42
N LEU A 136 12.92 -10.92 4.30
CA LEU A 136 13.73 -9.73 4.06
C LEU A 136 15.22 -10.05 4.01
N GLY A 137 15.58 -11.30 3.70
CA GLY A 137 16.93 -11.80 3.85
C GLY A 137 17.29 -12.11 5.30
N LYS A 138 18.56 -12.48 5.53
CA LYS A 138 19.03 -12.83 6.86
C LYS A 138 19.03 -11.63 7.80
N PRO A 139 18.61 -11.79 9.07
CA PRO A 139 18.56 -10.69 10.02
C PRO A 139 19.88 -9.92 10.21
N GLU A 140 21.02 -10.60 10.14
CA GLU A 140 22.35 -9.96 10.21
C GLU A 140 22.61 -9.01 9.05
N HIS A 141 21.93 -9.17 7.91
CA HIS A 141 22.02 -8.33 6.71
C HIS A 141 20.85 -7.35 6.58
N TYR A 142 19.99 -7.20 7.62
CA TYR A 142 18.82 -6.33 7.57
C TYR A 142 19.16 -4.89 7.19
N PHE A 143 20.31 -4.37 7.65
CA PHE A 143 20.88 -3.11 7.18
C PHE A 143 22.41 -3.19 7.10
N ARG A 144 22.97 -2.33 6.27
CA ARG A 144 24.40 -2.17 6.09
C ARG A 144 24.77 -0.69 5.92
N LEU A 145 25.94 -0.33 6.42
CA LEU A 145 26.50 1.00 6.26
C LEU A 145 27.57 1.00 5.18
N PHE A 146 27.59 2.04 4.36
CA PHE A 146 28.59 2.21 3.30
C PHE A 146 29.31 3.53 3.48
N GLU A 147 30.58 3.45 3.72
CA GLU A 147 31.46 4.63 3.79
C GLU A 147 31.70 5.21 2.40
N ARG A 148 32.11 6.47 2.33
CA ARG A 148 32.38 7.17 1.08
C ARG A 148 33.34 6.42 0.19
N ALA A 149 34.45 5.89 0.75
CA ALA A 149 35.45 5.14 -0.01
C ALA A 149 34.91 3.86 -0.64
N GLU A 150 33.96 3.19 0.01
CA GLU A 150 33.28 2.01 -0.52
C GLU A 150 32.42 2.38 -1.75
N ILE A 151 31.64 3.46 -1.66
CA ILE A 151 30.82 3.94 -2.78
C ILE A 151 31.71 4.38 -3.96
N GLU A 152 32.84 5.06 -3.70
CA GLU A 152 33.81 5.42 -4.72
C GLU A 152 34.46 4.18 -5.39
N ALA A 153 34.65 3.10 -4.64
CA ALA A 153 35.13 1.83 -5.18
C ALA A 153 34.06 1.15 -6.06
N LEU A 154 32.81 1.14 -5.62
CA LEU A 154 31.68 0.60 -6.38
C LEU A 154 31.47 1.34 -7.71
N ALA A 155 31.68 2.66 -7.75
CA ALA A 155 31.59 3.45 -8.96
C ALA A 155 32.59 3.00 -10.07
N ARG A 156 33.66 2.29 -9.73
CA ARG A 156 34.66 1.75 -10.69
C ARG A 156 34.30 0.37 -11.22
N ARG A 157 33.35 -0.35 -10.58
CA ARG A 157 32.93 -1.69 -11.02
C ARG A 157 32.15 -1.64 -12.33
N PRO A 158 32.17 -2.70 -13.16
CA PRO A 158 31.24 -2.83 -14.27
C PRO A 158 29.79 -2.91 -13.75
N LEU A 159 28.82 -2.50 -14.56
CA LEU A 159 27.40 -2.64 -14.22
C LEU A 159 27.02 -4.12 -14.20
N PRO A 160 26.45 -4.64 -13.11
CA PRO A 160 25.97 -6.01 -13.05
C PRO A 160 24.70 -6.16 -13.90
N THR A 161 24.51 -7.34 -14.48
CA THR A 161 23.28 -7.71 -15.21
C THR A 161 22.19 -8.21 -14.27
N HIS A 162 22.56 -8.78 -13.13
CA HIS A 162 21.69 -9.23 -12.02
C HIS A 162 22.41 -8.99 -10.70
N ALA A 163 21.66 -8.88 -9.63
CA ALA A 163 22.22 -8.67 -8.31
C ALA A 163 22.45 -10.03 -7.62
N GLU A 164 23.68 -10.28 -7.21
CA GLU A 164 24.06 -11.43 -6.38
C GLU A 164 24.26 -11.02 -4.92
N CYS A 165 24.49 -9.73 -4.67
CA CYS A 165 24.71 -9.15 -3.35
C CYS A 165 24.19 -7.70 -3.31
N ASP A 166 24.18 -7.13 -2.12
CA ASP A 166 23.71 -5.75 -1.89
C ASP A 166 24.51 -4.70 -2.68
N GLU A 167 25.83 -4.92 -2.82
CA GLU A 167 26.72 -4.02 -3.56
C GLU A 167 26.33 -3.89 -5.02
N ASP A 168 25.79 -4.93 -5.63
CA ASP A 168 25.43 -4.93 -7.05
C ASP A 168 24.30 -3.95 -7.34
N TRP A 169 23.37 -3.79 -6.39
CA TRP A 169 22.33 -2.75 -6.47
C TRP A 169 22.90 -1.34 -6.43
N LEU A 170 24.06 -1.16 -5.79
CA LEU A 170 24.63 0.17 -5.57
C LEU A 170 25.51 0.64 -6.73
N VAL A 171 25.96 -0.21 -7.63
CA VAL A 171 26.94 0.14 -8.68
C VAL A 171 26.43 1.26 -9.58
N ALA A 172 25.19 1.18 -10.07
CA ALA A 172 24.61 2.20 -10.94
C ALA A 172 24.42 3.54 -10.20
N PHE A 173 23.91 3.47 -8.97
CA PHE A 173 23.77 4.64 -8.09
C PHE A 173 25.12 5.30 -7.82
N ALA A 174 26.15 4.52 -7.44
CA ALA A 174 27.49 5.01 -7.11
C ALA A 174 28.16 5.76 -8.30
N LYS A 175 27.88 5.32 -9.54
CA LYS A 175 28.40 5.97 -10.76
C LYS A 175 27.79 7.33 -11.04
N LYS A 176 26.62 7.62 -10.50
CA LYS A 176 25.78 8.77 -10.90
C LYS A 176 25.53 9.78 -9.78
N VAL A 177 25.64 9.33 -8.52
CA VAL A 177 25.36 10.17 -7.36
C VAL A 177 26.48 11.20 -7.11
N ASN A 178 26.08 12.41 -6.74
CA ASN A 178 27.03 13.45 -6.29
C ASN A 178 27.34 13.27 -4.80
N LEU A 179 28.43 12.55 -4.52
CA LEU A 179 28.87 12.23 -3.15
C LEU A 179 29.15 13.48 -2.29
N ASN A 180 29.44 14.63 -2.91
CA ASN A 180 29.70 15.87 -2.17
C ASN A 180 28.42 16.52 -1.60
N LYS A 181 27.25 16.03 -2.01
CA LYS A 181 25.96 16.48 -1.50
C LYS A 181 25.45 15.64 -0.33
N LEU A 182 26.15 14.56 0.04
CA LEU A 182 25.69 13.57 1.00
C LEU A 182 26.62 13.45 2.19
N LYS A 183 26.05 13.16 3.35
CA LYS A 183 26.74 12.72 4.56
C LYS A 183 26.98 11.21 4.48
N PHE A 184 27.98 10.74 5.20
CA PHE A 184 28.35 9.32 5.28
C PHE A 184 28.37 8.83 6.73
N PRO A 185 28.16 7.53 6.95
CA PRO A 185 27.88 6.46 5.96
C PRO A 185 26.50 6.60 5.31
N LEU A 186 26.32 6.05 4.10
CA LEU A 186 25.00 5.75 3.54
C LEU A 186 24.42 4.52 4.23
N VAL A 187 23.11 4.49 4.42
CA VAL A 187 22.43 3.35 5.03
C VAL A 187 21.67 2.58 3.94
N LEU A 188 22.07 1.33 3.71
CA LEU A 188 21.26 0.37 2.95
C LEU A 188 20.39 -0.40 3.93
N VAL A 189 19.11 -0.55 3.65
CA VAL A 189 18.17 -1.32 4.47
C VAL A 189 17.31 -2.23 3.58
N GLN A 190 16.97 -3.41 4.09
CA GLN A 190 16.10 -4.36 3.40
C GLN A 190 14.63 -3.93 3.53
N GLU A 191 14.30 -2.82 2.87
CA GLU A 191 12.94 -2.33 2.70
C GLU A 191 12.51 -2.51 1.25
N TYR A 192 11.48 -3.33 1.04
CA TYR A 192 11.04 -3.70 -0.30
C TYR A 192 9.83 -2.88 -0.75
N GLY A 193 9.73 -2.63 -2.05
CA GLY A 193 8.59 -1.97 -2.65
C GLY A 193 7.42 -2.92 -2.90
N LEU A 194 6.18 -2.42 -2.83
CA LEU A 194 4.97 -3.15 -3.19
C LEU A 194 4.39 -2.60 -4.49
N SER A 195 4.21 -3.49 -5.49
CA SER A 195 3.47 -3.14 -6.72
C SER A 195 1.98 -3.21 -6.49
N ALA A 196 1.30 -2.07 -6.51
CA ALA A 196 -0.16 -2.02 -6.42
C ALA A 196 -0.85 -2.72 -7.61
N PHE A 197 -0.22 -2.76 -8.78
CA PHE A 197 -0.76 -3.48 -9.95
C PHE A 197 -0.71 -4.99 -9.74
N ARG A 198 0.43 -5.54 -9.26
CA ARG A 198 0.53 -6.97 -8.99
C ARG A 198 -0.31 -7.38 -7.78
N PHE A 199 -0.41 -6.51 -6.77
CA PHE A 199 -1.36 -6.71 -5.68
C PHE A 199 -2.80 -6.80 -6.20
N ALA A 200 -3.26 -5.84 -7.02
CA ALA A 200 -4.58 -5.85 -7.63
C ALA A 200 -4.82 -7.09 -8.51
N ALA A 201 -3.79 -7.55 -9.23
CA ALA A 201 -3.83 -8.75 -10.04
C ALA A 201 -4.05 -10.01 -9.20
N ILE A 202 -3.28 -10.19 -8.10
CA ILE A 202 -3.43 -11.33 -7.19
C ILE A 202 -4.85 -11.38 -6.62
N VAL A 203 -5.32 -10.24 -6.09
CA VAL A 203 -6.66 -10.15 -5.52
C VAL A 203 -7.74 -10.47 -6.54
N SER A 204 -7.65 -9.92 -7.75
CA SER A 204 -8.63 -10.18 -8.82
C SER A 204 -8.66 -11.65 -9.19
N LEU A 205 -7.50 -12.27 -9.44
CA LEU A 205 -7.38 -13.68 -9.77
C LEU A 205 -7.88 -14.60 -8.65
N ALA A 206 -7.61 -14.25 -7.39
CA ALA A 206 -8.05 -15.02 -6.25
C ALA A 206 -9.58 -14.91 -6.07
N ILE A 207 -10.16 -13.72 -6.16
CA ILE A 207 -11.62 -13.52 -6.02
C ILE A 207 -12.38 -14.25 -7.12
N GLU A 208 -11.88 -14.26 -8.36
CA GLU A 208 -12.48 -15.03 -9.46
C GLU A 208 -12.57 -16.54 -9.18
N ARG A 209 -11.71 -17.07 -8.31
CA ARG A 209 -11.61 -18.49 -7.94
C ARG A 209 -12.27 -18.83 -6.62
N LEU A 210 -12.62 -17.83 -5.81
CA LEU A 210 -13.16 -18.01 -4.47
C LEU A 210 -14.70 -18.15 -4.48
N PRO A 211 -15.27 -19.30 -4.11
CA PRO A 211 -16.72 -19.50 -4.12
C PRO A 211 -17.46 -18.68 -3.07
N TYR A 212 -16.76 -18.23 -2.03
CA TYR A 212 -17.35 -17.50 -0.91
C TYR A 212 -17.20 -15.97 -1.02
N CYS A 213 -16.66 -15.45 -2.12
CA CYS A 213 -16.54 -14.02 -2.37
C CYS A 213 -17.34 -13.60 -3.60
N SER A 214 -18.31 -12.72 -3.44
CA SER A 214 -18.99 -12.06 -4.55
C SER A 214 -18.48 -10.62 -4.69
N LEU A 215 -18.16 -10.22 -5.93
CA LEU A 215 -17.69 -8.87 -6.25
C LEU A 215 -18.80 -8.09 -6.97
N GLN A 216 -19.14 -6.92 -6.44
CA GLN A 216 -20.06 -5.96 -7.05
C GLN A 216 -19.30 -4.68 -7.40
N THR A 217 -18.81 -4.58 -8.63
CA THR A 217 -18.20 -3.35 -9.17
C THR A 217 -19.28 -2.40 -9.68
N ASN A 218 -18.90 -1.15 -9.96
CA ASN A 218 -19.81 -0.09 -10.40
C ASN A 218 -21.04 0.08 -9.49
N SER A 219 -20.88 -0.23 -8.20
CA SER A 219 -21.96 -0.27 -7.21
C SER A 219 -21.66 0.71 -6.07
N ARG A 220 -22.35 1.84 -6.07
CA ARG A 220 -22.22 2.87 -5.01
C ARG A 220 -23.19 2.59 -3.88
N VAL A 221 -22.72 2.53 -2.65
CA VAL A 221 -23.57 2.53 -1.46
C VAL A 221 -24.17 3.92 -1.29
N VAL A 222 -25.50 3.98 -1.13
CA VAL A 222 -26.27 5.23 -0.97
C VAL A 222 -27.03 5.28 0.34
N ASP A 223 -27.21 4.15 1.00
CA ASP A 223 -27.82 4.06 2.33
C ASP A 223 -27.30 2.82 3.08
N ILE A 224 -27.13 2.96 4.37
CA ILE A 224 -26.82 1.88 5.31
C ILE A 224 -27.58 2.08 6.60
N LYS A 225 -28.24 1.04 7.09
CA LYS A 225 -29.01 1.09 8.34
C LYS A 225 -29.12 -0.28 8.99
N LYS A 226 -29.58 -0.33 10.24
CA LYS A 226 -29.97 -1.60 10.85
C LYS A 226 -31.11 -2.24 10.05
N ASN A 227 -31.05 -3.55 9.90
CA ASN A 227 -32.16 -4.31 9.29
C ASN A 227 -33.40 -4.30 10.21
N ASN A 228 -34.54 -4.72 9.68
CA ASN A 228 -35.84 -4.63 10.37
C ASN A 228 -35.92 -5.41 11.70
N ASN A 229 -35.10 -6.44 11.87
CA ASN A 229 -35.03 -7.24 13.11
C ASN A 229 -33.94 -6.75 14.08
N GLY A 230 -33.18 -5.71 13.71
CA GLY A 230 -32.13 -5.11 14.54
C GLY A 230 -30.88 -5.98 14.73
N SER A 231 -30.83 -7.19 14.16
CA SER A 231 -29.71 -8.14 14.36
C SER A 231 -28.55 -7.95 13.38
N GLY A 232 -28.78 -7.31 12.23
CA GLY A 232 -27.81 -7.08 11.17
C GLY A 232 -27.95 -5.71 10.52
N TRP A 233 -27.47 -5.60 9.30
CA TRP A 233 -27.38 -4.37 8.54
C TRP A 233 -28.03 -4.52 7.17
N GLN A 234 -28.63 -3.47 6.68
CA GLN A 234 -29.14 -3.37 5.32
C GLN A 234 -28.34 -2.32 4.57
N ILE A 235 -27.81 -2.70 3.39
CA ILE A 235 -27.08 -1.81 2.50
C ILE A 235 -27.88 -1.61 1.22
N THR A 236 -28.05 -0.36 0.81
CA THR A 236 -28.68 0.03 -0.45
C THR A 236 -27.58 0.50 -1.41
N THR A 237 -27.55 -0.08 -2.62
CA THR A 237 -26.59 0.31 -3.67
C THR A 237 -27.29 0.79 -4.92
N THR A 238 -26.62 1.66 -5.69
CA THR A 238 -27.02 2.07 -7.03
C THR A 238 -25.89 1.82 -8.03
N ASN A 239 -26.26 1.52 -9.30
CA ASN A 239 -25.27 1.40 -10.37
C ASN A 239 -24.66 2.77 -10.71
N THR A 240 -23.34 2.83 -10.91
CA THR A 240 -22.61 4.06 -11.25
C THR A 240 -22.44 4.28 -12.76
N VAL A 241 -22.70 3.29 -13.58
CA VAL A 241 -22.52 3.34 -15.05
C VAL A 241 -23.80 3.77 -15.77
N ASP A 242 -24.96 3.57 -15.17
CA ASP A 242 -26.23 3.88 -15.80
C ASP A 242 -26.67 5.30 -15.44
N ASP A 243 -26.55 6.23 -16.40
CA ASP A 243 -26.97 7.62 -16.29
C ASP A 243 -28.49 7.79 -16.56
N ARG A 244 -29.20 6.67 -16.76
CA ARG A 244 -30.64 6.67 -17.00
C ARG A 244 -31.42 7.02 -15.72
N THR A 245 -32.57 7.60 -15.92
CA THR A 245 -33.49 8.07 -14.84
C THR A 245 -33.98 6.94 -13.92
N ASP A 246 -33.91 5.67 -14.34
CA ASP A 246 -34.22 4.51 -13.50
C ASP A 246 -32.93 3.91 -12.94
N LYS A 247 -32.44 4.46 -11.83
CA LYS A 247 -31.33 3.89 -11.08
C LYS A 247 -31.75 2.53 -10.53
N HIS A 248 -31.14 1.46 -11.00
CA HIS A 248 -31.31 0.14 -10.39
C HIS A 248 -30.84 0.21 -8.93
N ILE A 249 -31.82 0.20 -8.02
CA ILE A 249 -31.58 0.16 -6.57
C ILE A 249 -31.55 -1.32 -6.18
N ASN A 250 -30.46 -1.73 -5.55
CA ASN A 250 -30.33 -3.06 -4.96
C ASN A 250 -30.22 -2.92 -3.43
N VAL A 251 -31.01 -3.73 -2.70
CA VAL A 251 -31.03 -3.75 -1.24
C VAL A 251 -30.62 -5.14 -0.78
N SER A 252 -29.63 -5.22 0.10
CA SER A 252 -29.08 -6.48 0.60
C SER A 252 -28.84 -6.42 2.11
N ASP A 253 -29.13 -7.53 2.79
CA ASP A 253 -28.93 -7.68 4.22
C ASP A 253 -27.62 -8.43 4.50
N TYR A 254 -26.93 -7.98 5.59
CA TYR A 254 -25.67 -8.52 6.06
C TYR A 254 -25.68 -8.64 7.59
N ASP A 255 -25.00 -9.67 8.10
CA ASP A 255 -24.83 -9.88 9.53
C ASP A 255 -23.74 -8.95 10.10
N TYR A 256 -22.77 -8.60 9.24
CA TYR A 256 -21.65 -7.74 9.58
C TYR A 256 -21.27 -6.86 8.40
N VAL A 257 -20.88 -5.62 8.69
CA VAL A 257 -20.46 -4.64 7.66
C VAL A 257 -19.08 -4.09 7.98
N VAL A 258 -18.24 -4.03 6.96
CA VAL A 258 -16.93 -3.40 7.01
C VAL A 258 -16.92 -2.15 6.14
N ASN A 259 -16.68 -1.00 6.74
CA ASN A 259 -16.40 0.25 6.04
C ASN A 259 -14.90 0.29 5.69
N ALA A 260 -14.58 -0.01 4.44
CA ALA A 260 -13.22 0.03 3.86
C ALA A 260 -13.10 1.10 2.77
N CYS A 261 -13.86 2.20 2.89
CA CYS A 261 -13.96 3.24 1.87
C CYS A 261 -12.76 4.18 1.80
N GLY A 262 -11.70 3.93 2.59
CA GLY A 262 -10.50 4.76 2.59
C GLY A 262 -10.83 6.21 2.94
N PHE A 263 -10.37 7.16 2.13
CA PHE A 263 -10.61 8.58 2.38
C PHE A 263 -12.10 9.00 2.35
N LYS A 264 -12.99 8.12 1.94
CA LYS A 264 -14.45 8.31 1.94
C LYS A 264 -15.16 7.55 3.06
N SER A 265 -14.44 7.01 4.03
CA SER A 265 -15.04 6.26 5.15
C SER A 265 -16.03 7.12 5.97
N GLY A 266 -15.80 8.42 6.03
CA GLY A 266 -16.71 9.36 6.70
C GLY A 266 -18.11 9.46 6.06
N GLU A 267 -18.21 9.24 4.74
CA GLU A 267 -19.53 9.27 4.07
C GLU A 267 -20.45 8.16 4.61
N LEU A 268 -19.94 6.94 4.86
CA LEU A 268 -20.71 5.86 5.46
C LEU A 268 -21.02 6.14 6.95
N ASP A 269 -20.05 6.67 7.68
CA ASP A 269 -20.24 7.03 9.08
C ASP A 269 -21.32 8.10 9.24
N ASP A 270 -21.39 9.08 8.35
CA ASP A 270 -22.41 10.13 8.37
C ASP A 270 -23.82 9.57 8.10
N MET A 271 -23.98 8.56 7.22
CA MET A 271 -25.26 7.86 7.00
C MET A 271 -25.77 7.18 8.28
N LEU A 272 -24.85 6.78 9.18
CA LEU A 272 -25.17 6.12 10.46
C LEU A 272 -25.20 7.10 11.65
N ASN A 273 -24.92 8.39 11.44
CA ASN A 273 -24.64 9.35 12.51
C ASN A 273 -23.51 8.87 13.46
N ALA A 274 -22.57 8.11 12.93
CA ALA A 274 -21.43 7.51 13.65
C ALA A 274 -20.25 8.46 13.68
N LYS A 275 -20.19 9.31 14.70
CA LYS A 275 -19.13 10.32 14.83
C LYS A 275 -17.75 9.68 14.91
N ARG A 276 -16.83 10.19 14.09
CA ARG A 276 -15.42 9.76 14.06
C ARG A 276 -14.52 10.89 13.63
N GLN A 277 -13.55 11.25 14.46
CA GLN A 277 -12.51 12.20 14.09
C GLN A 277 -11.52 11.54 13.16
N ARG A 278 -11.21 12.20 12.05
CA ARG A 278 -10.20 11.78 11.08
C ARG A 278 -9.72 12.93 10.22
N MET A 279 -8.59 12.72 9.58
CA MET A 279 -8.07 13.58 8.53
C MET A 279 -8.01 12.84 7.20
N VAL A 280 -7.93 13.61 6.13
CA VAL A 280 -7.66 13.13 4.78
C VAL A 280 -6.58 14.01 4.17
N GLU A 281 -5.54 13.38 3.60
CA GLU A 281 -4.46 14.10 2.92
C GLU A 281 -4.38 13.70 1.45
N PHE A 282 -4.56 14.67 0.55
CA PHE A 282 -4.34 14.48 -0.89
C PHE A 282 -2.84 14.57 -1.20
N LYS A 283 -2.35 13.58 -1.94
CA LYS A 283 -0.93 13.47 -2.35
C LYS A 283 -0.82 13.03 -3.81
N ALA A 284 0.29 13.38 -4.45
CA ALA A 284 0.65 12.86 -5.76
C ALA A 284 2.14 12.53 -5.82
N ALA A 285 2.47 11.49 -6.58
CA ALA A 285 3.81 11.16 -7.03
C ALA A 285 3.84 11.19 -8.56
N TYR A 286 5.01 11.25 -9.15
CA TYR A 286 5.12 11.46 -10.60
C TYR A 286 5.88 10.33 -11.26
N VAL A 287 5.62 10.08 -12.52
CA VAL A 287 6.28 9.04 -13.30
C VAL A 287 7.20 9.70 -14.32
N ALA A 288 8.49 9.40 -14.19
CA ALA A 288 9.51 9.82 -15.12
C ALA A 288 10.06 8.62 -15.90
N HIS A 289 10.54 8.87 -17.11
CA HIS A 289 11.34 7.93 -17.89
C HIS A 289 12.71 8.54 -18.13
N TRP A 290 13.74 7.81 -17.76
CA TRP A 290 15.13 8.17 -17.95
C TRP A 290 15.77 7.24 -19.00
N PRO A 291 15.77 7.61 -20.30
CA PRO A 291 16.21 6.74 -21.39
C PRO A 291 17.68 6.30 -21.29
N GLN A 292 18.51 7.12 -20.61
CA GLN A 292 19.95 6.82 -20.41
C GLN A 292 20.20 5.96 -19.14
N CYS A 293 19.13 5.56 -18.44
CA CYS A 293 19.27 4.68 -17.27
C CYS A 293 19.87 3.34 -17.66
N GLN A 294 20.89 2.93 -16.93
CA GLN A 294 21.56 1.64 -17.10
C GLN A 294 21.76 0.96 -15.74
N GLY A 295 21.78 -0.37 -15.79
CA GLY A 295 22.05 -1.20 -14.62
C GLY A 295 20.87 -1.28 -13.64
N LEU A 296 21.12 -1.94 -12.52
CA LEU A 296 20.17 -2.14 -11.45
C LEU A 296 20.23 -0.94 -10.50
N TRP A 297 19.05 -0.47 -10.08
CA TRP A 297 18.93 0.65 -9.16
C TRP A 297 18.24 0.21 -7.87
N PRO A 298 18.76 0.60 -6.70
CA PRO A 298 18.02 0.48 -5.46
C PRO A 298 16.91 1.53 -5.42
N GLU A 299 15.99 1.40 -4.51
CA GLU A 299 15.20 2.56 -4.10
C GLU A 299 16.11 3.54 -3.34
N VAL A 300 15.96 4.84 -3.57
CA VAL A 300 16.78 5.84 -2.91
C VAL A 300 15.89 6.87 -2.23
N VAL A 301 16.12 7.10 -0.95
CA VAL A 301 15.47 8.13 -0.16
C VAL A 301 16.53 9.14 0.30
N PHE A 302 16.45 10.36 -0.21
CA PHE A 302 17.21 11.50 0.30
C PHE A 302 16.38 12.17 1.41
N TYR A 303 16.90 12.21 2.61
CA TYR A 303 16.19 12.81 3.75
C TYR A 303 15.99 14.31 3.58
N GLY A 304 14.96 14.84 4.24
CA GLY A 304 14.65 16.26 4.27
C GLY A 304 13.37 16.53 5.05
N GLU A 305 13.27 17.70 5.62
CA GLU A 305 12.17 18.12 6.48
C GLU A 305 10.87 18.28 5.66
N ARG A 306 9.83 17.60 6.11
CA ARG A 306 8.51 17.62 5.46
C ARG A 306 7.97 19.04 5.32
N GLY A 307 7.44 19.36 4.14
CA GLY A 307 6.79 20.63 3.84
C GLY A 307 7.75 21.77 3.45
N THR A 308 9.06 21.56 3.62
CA THR A 308 10.08 22.54 3.19
C THR A 308 10.49 22.34 1.74
N PRO A 309 11.15 23.32 1.10
CA PRO A 309 11.74 23.15 -0.23
C PRO A 309 12.82 22.04 -0.28
N GLN A 310 13.46 21.73 0.85
CA GLN A 310 14.43 20.67 1.03
C GLN A 310 13.79 19.37 1.53
N GLY A 311 12.47 19.25 1.42
CA GLY A 311 11.73 18.06 1.84
C GLY A 311 12.27 16.78 1.22
N MET A 312 12.06 15.65 1.89
CA MET A 312 12.51 14.34 1.46
C MET A 312 12.25 14.12 -0.03
N ALA A 313 13.21 13.54 -0.74
CA ALA A 313 13.09 13.11 -2.14
C ALA A 313 13.27 11.60 -2.23
N GLN A 314 12.41 10.94 -2.99
CA GLN A 314 12.43 9.49 -3.17
C GLN A 314 12.39 9.12 -4.64
N LEU A 315 13.32 8.26 -5.03
CA LEU A 315 13.47 7.70 -6.37
C LEU A 315 13.18 6.21 -6.31
N THR A 316 12.04 5.79 -6.85
CA THR A 316 11.62 4.39 -6.89
C THR A 316 11.78 3.84 -8.29
N PRO A 317 12.73 2.92 -8.54
CA PRO A 317 12.99 2.38 -9.86
C PRO A 317 11.98 1.31 -10.27
N TYR A 318 11.72 1.24 -11.58
CA TYR A 318 10.99 0.20 -12.29
C TYR A 318 11.79 -0.24 -13.51
N PRO A 319 11.46 -1.39 -14.16
CA PRO A 319 12.09 -1.79 -15.40
C PRO A 319 12.07 -0.71 -16.50
N ASP A 320 12.93 -0.86 -17.49
CA ASP A 320 12.97 -0.04 -18.71
C ASP A 320 13.24 1.46 -18.47
N GLY A 321 13.92 1.81 -17.36
CA GLY A 321 14.26 3.20 -17.05
C GLY A 321 13.08 4.06 -16.55
N TYR A 322 11.99 3.44 -16.13
CA TYR A 322 10.89 4.15 -15.48
C TYR A 322 11.15 4.34 -13.99
N PHE A 323 10.72 5.48 -13.48
CA PHE A 323 10.85 5.83 -12.07
C PHE A 323 9.58 6.49 -11.53
N GLN A 324 9.20 6.13 -10.31
CA GLN A 324 8.27 6.94 -9.54
C GLN A 324 9.08 7.94 -8.71
N LEU A 325 8.66 9.20 -8.77
CA LEU A 325 9.24 10.31 -8.02
C LEU A 325 8.26 10.75 -6.94
N HIS A 326 8.72 10.73 -5.71
CA HIS A 326 7.98 11.19 -4.55
C HIS A 326 8.84 12.19 -3.78
N GLY A 327 8.24 13.23 -3.22
CA GLY A 327 8.99 14.22 -2.45
C GLY A 327 8.09 14.95 -1.47
N MET A 328 8.53 15.09 -0.23
CA MET A 328 7.74 15.74 0.84
C MET A 328 7.86 17.27 0.80
N THR A 329 7.76 17.85 -0.40
CA THR A 329 7.70 19.30 -0.61
C THR A 329 6.31 19.73 -1.08
N GLN A 330 5.92 21.00 -0.82
CA GLN A 330 4.65 21.57 -1.31
C GLN A 330 4.61 21.66 -2.84
N ALA A 331 5.76 21.85 -3.47
CA ALA A 331 5.85 21.95 -4.92
C ALA A 331 5.76 20.60 -5.65
N ILE A 332 5.93 19.47 -4.93
CA ILE A 332 5.99 18.12 -5.53
C ILE A 332 4.81 17.28 -5.06
N THR A 333 4.94 16.58 -3.97
CA THR A 333 3.95 15.58 -3.51
C THR A 333 2.84 16.18 -2.68
N LEU A 334 3.17 17.15 -1.84
CA LEU A 334 2.21 17.84 -0.98
C LEU A 334 1.50 18.96 -1.74
N PHE A 335 0.35 19.33 -1.23
CA PHE A 335 -0.46 20.42 -1.78
C PHE A 335 -0.94 21.31 -0.65
N GLU A 336 -0.91 22.61 -0.89
CA GLU A 336 -1.59 23.57 -0.02
C GLU A 336 -3.07 23.21 0.10
N ASP A 337 -3.63 23.21 1.32
CA ASP A 337 -4.98 22.71 1.66
C ASP A 337 -5.22 21.23 1.29
N GLY A 338 -4.16 20.44 1.06
CA GLY A 338 -4.26 19.01 0.76
C GLY A 338 -4.60 18.16 1.99
N LEU A 339 -4.34 18.65 3.21
CA LEU A 339 -4.69 18.03 4.48
C LEU A 339 -5.93 18.70 5.08
N VAL A 340 -6.99 17.93 5.28
CA VAL A 340 -8.27 18.40 5.83
C VAL A 340 -8.75 17.47 6.93
N ALA A 341 -9.45 18.03 7.92
CA ALA A 341 -10.02 17.29 9.04
C ALA A 341 -11.55 17.19 8.95
N SER A 342 -12.12 16.18 9.63
CA SER A 342 -13.55 16.11 9.92
C SER A 342 -13.97 17.23 10.89
N CYS A 343 -15.27 17.49 10.97
CA CYS A 343 -15.83 18.51 11.86
C CYS A 343 -16.99 17.93 12.69
N GLU A 344 -17.54 18.74 13.57
CA GLU A 344 -18.67 18.32 14.42
C GLU A 344 -19.90 17.86 13.62
N GLN A 345 -20.13 18.43 12.43
CA GLN A 345 -21.28 18.14 11.58
C GLN A 345 -21.08 16.91 10.70
N SER A 346 -19.84 16.52 10.42
CA SER A 346 -19.54 15.43 9.48
C SER A 346 -18.25 14.70 9.87
N SER A 347 -18.30 13.38 9.84
CA SER A 347 -17.14 12.50 9.95
C SER A 347 -16.30 12.45 8.66
N GLN A 348 -16.81 13.05 7.56
CA GLN A 348 -16.14 13.11 6.27
C GLN A 348 -15.34 14.41 6.12
N PRO A 349 -13.99 14.38 6.12
CA PRO A 349 -13.18 15.52 5.74
C PRO A 349 -13.49 15.97 4.31
N LYS A 350 -13.70 17.27 4.11
CA LYS A 350 -14.04 17.84 2.78
C LYS A 350 -12.80 18.33 2.08
N LEU A 351 -12.28 17.53 1.15
CA LEU A 351 -11.26 18.00 0.23
C LEU A 351 -11.81 19.10 -0.69
N PRO A 352 -11.01 20.16 -1.01
CA PRO A 352 -11.35 21.12 -2.03
C PRO A 352 -11.67 20.48 -3.40
N ASP A 353 -12.62 21.03 -4.14
CA ASP A 353 -13.08 20.50 -5.44
C ASP A 353 -11.94 20.27 -6.44
N ARG A 354 -10.91 21.13 -6.40
CA ARG A 354 -9.70 20.95 -7.23
C ARG A 354 -8.97 19.61 -7.00
N PHE A 355 -9.08 19.03 -5.81
CA PHE A 355 -8.52 17.71 -5.51
C PHE A 355 -9.48 16.59 -5.86
N ILE A 356 -10.78 16.79 -5.65
CA ILE A 356 -11.79 15.81 -6.07
C ILE A 356 -11.72 15.61 -7.59
N LYS A 357 -11.64 16.70 -8.39
CA LYS A 357 -11.44 16.63 -9.84
C LYS A 357 -10.18 15.83 -10.22
N LYS A 358 -9.07 16.03 -9.49
CA LYS A 358 -7.84 15.26 -9.71
C LYS A 358 -8.03 13.77 -9.41
N ILE A 359 -8.74 13.44 -8.32
CA ILE A 359 -9.09 12.03 -7.98
C ILE A 359 -9.95 11.41 -9.09
N GLU A 360 -10.75 12.19 -9.78
CA GLU A 360 -11.54 11.79 -10.96
C GLU A 360 -10.75 11.85 -12.28
N ASN A 361 -9.42 11.79 -12.21
CA ASN A 361 -8.50 11.84 -13.38
C ASN A 361 -8.53 13.13 -14.22
N GLN A 362 -9.03 14.23 -13.67
CA GLN A 362 -9.04 15.53 -14.35
C GLN A 362 -7.79 16.34 -14.01
N TRP A 363 -6.64 15.89 -14.51
CA TRP A 363 -5.36 16.56 -14.33
C TRP A 363 -5.04 17.46 -15.53
N PRO A 364 -4.77 18.77 -15.35
CA PRO A 364 -4.25 19.61 -16.41
C PRO A 364 -2.85 19.12 -16.83
N GLU A 365 -2.63 18.96 -18.12
CA GLU A 365 -1.35 18.47 -18.67
C GLU A 365 -0.17 19.39 -18.28
N GLN A 366 -0.38 20.70 -18.32
CA GLN A 366 0.62 21.67 -17.89
C GLN A 366 1.05 21.41 -16.44
N LEU A 367 0.11 21.15 -15.53
CA LEU A 367 0.41 20.88 -14.12
C LEU A 367 1.14 19.55 -13.93
N ILE A 368 0.83 18.52 -14.74
CA ILE A 368 1.54 17.25 -14.75
C ILE A 368 3.01 17.49 -15.09
N ASN A 369 3.26 18.17 -16.20
CA ASN A 369 4.61 18.46 -16.67
C ASN A 369 5.39 19.31 -15.67
N GLU A 370 4.81 20.39 -15.20
CA GLU A 370 5.43 21.32 -14.24
C GLU A 370 5.88 20.60 -12.96
N ARG A 371 5.00 19.80 -12.35
CA ARG A 371 5.33 19.09 -11.12
C ARG A 371 6.26 17.89 -11.33
N THR A 372 6.17 17.22 -12.49
CA THR A 372 7.10 16.15 -12.83
C THR A 372 8.50 16.70 -13.05
N LEU A 373 8.64 17.80 -13.79
CA LEU A 373 9.92 18.48 -14.00
C LEU A 373 10.51 18.97 -12.67
N GLY A 374 9.70 19.59 -11.81
CA GLY A 374 10.15 19.98 -10.48
C GLY A 374 10.65 18.80 -9.65
N SER A 375 10.02 17.61 -9.77
CA SER A 375 10.48 16.39 -9.12
C SER A 375 11.79 15.89 -9.73
N ILE A 376 11.95 15.95 -11.04
CA ILE A 376 13.20 15.59 -11.73
C ILE A 376 14.33 16.51 -11.28
N GLU A 377 14.10 17.82 -11.25
CA GLU A 377 15.08 18.82 -10.79
C GLU A 377 15.48 18.59 -9.32
N HIS A 378 14.52 18.20 -8.48
CA HIS A 378 14.79 17.91 -7.08
C HIS A 378 15.72 16.69 -6.92
N ILE A 379 15.48 15.60 -7.65
CA ILE A 379 16.37 14.43 -7.68
C ILE A 379 17.74 14.78 -8.32
N ALA A 380 17.76 15.61 -9.36
CA ALA A 380 18.98 15.99 -10.07
C ALA A 380 19.98 16.76 -9.19
N GLN A 381 19.56 17.34 -8.08
CA GLN A 381 20.47 17.91 -7.09
C GLN A 381 21.46 16.87 -6.53
N PHE A 382 21.02 15.60 -6.46
CA PHE A 382 21.79 14.46 -5.93
C PHE A 382 22.31 13.54 -7.04
N ILE A 383 21.56 13.39 -8.13
CA ILE A 383 21.89 12.56 -9.30
C ILE A 383 21.82 13.46 -10.54
N PRO A 384 22.92 14.19 -10.88
CA PRO A 384 22.88 15.25 -11.90
C PRO A 384 22.37 14.78 -13.27
N ASP A 385 22.75 13.57 -13.70
CA ASP A 385 22.34 13.01 -15.00
C ASP A 385 20.84 12.75 -15.09
N PHE A 386 20.14 12.67 -13.94
CA PHE A 386 18.67 12.48 -13.90
C PHE A 386 17.92 13.69 -14.47
N SER A 387 18.59 14.85 -14.61
CA SER A 387 18.03 16.03 -15.30
C SER A 387 17.63 15.76 -16.74
N THR A 388 18.11 14.68 -17.35
CA THR A 388 17.75 14.24 -18.72
C THR A 388 16.50 13.37 -18.79
N ALA A 389 15.88 13.05 -17.64
CA ALA A 389 14.62 12.30 -17.60
C ALA A 389 13.44 13.17 -18.07
N ASN A 390 12.37 12.50 -18.51
CA ASN A 390 11.19 13.15 -19.05
C ASN A 390 9.92 12.70 -18.31
N THR A 391 8.85 13.51 -18.37
CA THR A 391 7.50 13.11 -17.95
C THR A 391 7.06 11.88 -18.75
N ALA A 392 6.61 10.84 -18.09
CA ALA A 392 6.31 9.55 -18.74
C ALA A 392 4.85 9.10 -18.62
N ALA A 393 4.10 9.63 -17.67
CA ALA A 393 2.69 9.29 -17.49
C ALA A 393 1.96 10.37 -16.66
N LYS A 394 0.65 10.20 -16.54
CA LYS A 394 -0.12 10.94 -15.53
C LYS A 394 0.39 10.63 -14.12
N PRO A 395 0.18 11.52 -13.14
CA PRO A 395 0.61 11.29 -11.78
C PRO A 395 0.00 10.04 -11.16
N LEU A 396 0.70 9.51 -10.18
CA LEU A 396 0.20 8.55 -9.21
C LEU A 396 -0.36 9.36 -8.04
N PHE A 397 -1.66 9.34 -7.83
CA PHE A 397 -2.32 10.25 -6.89
C PHE A 397 -3.33 9.52 -6.02
N GLY A 398 -3.65 10.08 -4.88
CA GLY A 398 -4.68 9.56 -4.01
C GLY A 398 -4.94 10.46 -2.82
N ALA A 399 -5.97 10.12 -2.07
CA ALA A 399 -6.23 10.72 -0.79
C ALA A 399 -6.07 9.63 0.29
N GLN A 400 -5.21 9.90 1.25
CA GLN A 400 -4.92 9.01 2.37
C GLN A 400 -5.80 9.40 3.55
N GLN A 401 -6.55 8.44 4.11
CA GLN A 401 -7.19 8.67 5.39
C GLN A 401 -6.19 8.52 6.54
N ILE A 402 -6.37 9.30 7.59
CA ILE A 402 -5.59 9.25 8.82
C ILE A 402 -6.59 9.31 9.97
N PRO A 403 -6.81 8.23 10.75
CA PRO A 403 -7.73 8.26 11.88
C PRO A 403 -7.19 9.15 13.00
N GLY A 404 -8.09 9.88 13.68
CA GLY A 404 -7.72 10.83 14.73
C GLY A 404 -7.22 12.17 14.17
N ASP A 405 -6.31 12.81 14.89
CA ASP A 405 -5.80 14.16 14.66
C ASP A 405 -4.25 14.25 14.59
N ASP A 406 -3.58 13.10 14.62
CA ASP A 406 -2.13 13.02 14.44
C ASP A 406 -1.79 12.83 12.95
N PRO A 407 -1.27 13.85 12.25
CA PRO A 407 -0.92 13.75 10.83
C PRO A 407 0.25 12.80 10.56
N ASP A 408 1.01 12.42 11.57
CA ASP A 408 2.17 11.53 11.46
C ASP A 408 1.85 10.07 11.82
N LEU A 409 0.60 9.77 12.17
CA LEU A 409 0.17 8.40 12.37
C LEU A 409 0.37 7.55 11.10
N ARG A 410 1.05 6.41 11.23
CA ARG A 410 1.32 5.48 10.12
C ARG A 410 0.84 4.06 10.38
N ALA A 411 0.88 3.60 11.63
CA ALA A 411 0.38 2.28 12.04
C ALA A 411 -1.02 2.43 12.62
N ALA A 412 -2.03 2.16 11.80
CA ALA A 412 -3.44 2.13 12.20
C ALA A 412 -4.13 0.97 11.50
N ASP A 413 -5.17 0.41 12.13
CA ASP A 413 -5.82 -0.81 11.65
C ASP A 413 -7.36 -0.72 11.60
N VAL A 414 -8.05 -0.96 12.72
CA VAL A 414 -9.52 -1.07 12.78
C VAL A 414 -10.09 -0.31 13.97
N SER A 415 -11.26 0.28 13.78
CA SER A 415 -12.11 0.75 14.87
C SER A 415 -13.53 0.18 14.75
N PHE A 416 -14.17 -0.05 15.89
CA PHE A 416 -15.53 -0.60 15.97
C PHE A 416 -16.49 0.47 16.48
N TYR A 417 -17.70 0.54 15.90
CA TYR A 417 -18.70 1.53 16.29
C TYR A 417 -19.87 0.90 17.05
N GLN A 418 -20.52 -0.08 16.44
CA GLN A 418 -21.64 -0.83 17.01
C GLN A 418 -21.45 -2.30 16.69
N LYS A 419 -22.21 -3.19 17.37
CA LYS A 419 -22.19 -4.61 17.06
C LYS A 419 -22.37 -4.87 15.55
N GLY A 420 -21.37 -5.53 14.97
CA GLY A 420 -21.37 -5.89 13.55
C GLY A 420 -21.01 -4.75 12.57
N TYR A 421 -20.37 -3.66 13.03
CA TYR A 421 -19.85 -2.61 12.15
C TYR A 421 -18.40 -2.25 12.51
N ALA A 422 -17.51 -2.47 11.57
CA ALA A 422 -16.09 -2.14 11.68
C ALA A 422 -15.65 -1.13 10.61
N ARG A 423 -14.63 -0.32 10.94
CA ARG A 423 -13.94 0.57 10.01
C ARG A 423 -12.52 0.09 9.80
N ALA A 424 -12.15 -0.21 8.57
CA ALA A 424 -10.76 -0.47 8.19
C ALA A 424 -10.05 0.88 7.95
N GLU A 425 -9.32 1.35 8.95
CA GLU A 425 -8.71 2.69 8.96
C GLU A 425 -7.20 2.62 8.71
N ILE A 426 -6.76 1.73 7.78
CA ILE A 426 -5.34 1.57 7.49
C ILE A 426 -4.75 2.83 6.86
N VAL A 427 -3.50 3.13 7.22
CA VAL A 427 -2.69 4.20 6.65
C VAL A 427 -1.64 3.64 5.69
N LYS A 428 -1.09 2.47 5.97
CA LYS A 428 -0.14 1.73 5.13
C LYS A 428 -0.75 0.46 4.57
N ALA A 429 -0.38 0.11 3.34
CA ALA A 429 -0.89 -1.09 2.67
C ALA A 429 -0.58 -2.37 3.46
N SER A 430 0.59 -2.46 4.08
CA SER A 430 1.00 -3.59 4.93
C SER A 430 0.10 -3.82 6.15
N SER A 431 -0.63 -2.79 6.61
CA SER A 431 -1.59 -2.93 7.72
C SER A 431 -2.89 -3.64 7.35
N ALA A 432 -3.14 -3.91 6.05
CA ALA A 432 -4.41 -4.46 5.59
C ALA A 432 -4.70 -5.87 6.14
N LEU A 433 -3.67 -6.70 6.29
CA LEU A 433 -3.81 -8.05 6.83
C LEU A 433 -4.10 -8.02 8.33
N ALA A 434 -3.41 -7.17 9.09
CA ALA A 434 -3.68 -6.97 10.51
C ALA A 434 -5.12 -6.47 10.74
N ALA A 435 -5.60 -5.57 9.88
CA ALA A 435 -6.99 -5.11 9.91
C ALA A 435 -7.99 -6.25 9.62
N ALA A 436 -7.67 -7.13 8.67
CA ALA A 436 -8.50 -8.30 8.39
C ALA A 436 -8.57 -9.27 9.58
N ASP A 437 -7.43 -9.51 10.24
CA ASP A 437 -7.38 -10.37 11.42
C ASP A 437 -8.11 -9.76 12.63
N ALA A 438 -8.04 -8.43 12.83
CA ALA A 438 -8.80 -7.75 13.88
C ALA A 438 -10.32 -7.87 13.67
N ILE A 439 -10.80 -7.74 12.42
CA ILE A 439 -12.20 -7.95 12.06
C ILE A 439 -12.63 -9.40 12.29
N LEU A 440 -11.80 -10.35 11.90
CA LEU A 440 -12.07 -11.77 12.14
C LEU A 440 -12.15 -12.09 13.64
N GLN A 441 -11.27 -11.49 14.44
CA GLN A 441 -11.31 -11.63 15.90
C GLN A 441 -12.60 -11.05 16.50
N ASP A 442 -13.12 -9.95 15.97
CA ASP A 442 -14.42 -9.40 16.39
C ASP A 442 -15.58 -10.35 16.02
N LEU A 443 -15.56 -10.90 14.80
CA LEU A 443 -16.53 -11.91 14.36
C LEU A 443 -16.55 -13.15 15.27
N LEU A 444 -15.37 -13.61 15.72
CA LEU A 444 -15.23 -14.69 16.70
C LEU A 444 -15.79 -14.31 18.08
N THR A 445 -15.46 -13.12 18.56
CA THR A 445 -15.91 -12.60 19.86
C THR A 445 -17.44 -12.42 19.91
N LEU A 446 -18.03 -12.03 18.80
CA LEU A 446 -19.48 -11.90 18.65
C LEU A 446 -20.20 -13.26 18.52
N GLY A 447 -19.46 -14.36 18.45
CA GLY A 447 -20.03 -15.71 18.25
C GLY A 447 -20.65 -15.89 16.87
N ILE A 448 -20.26 -15.07 15.91
CA ILE A 448 -20.79 -15.07 14.56
C ILE A 448 -20.11 -16.17 13.72
N VAL A 449 -18.90 -16.59 14.05
CA VAL A 449 -18.10 -17.56 13.28
C VAL A 449 -17.97 -18.87 14.03
N THR A 450 -17.94 -19.98 13.31
CA THR A 450 -17.86 -21.33 13.90
C THR A 450 -16.47 -21.66 14.46
N SER A 451 -16.40 -22.63 15.37
CA SER A 451 -15.13 -23.13 15.95
C SER A 451 -14.20 -23.73 14.88
N GLU A 452 -14.73 -24.22 13.76
CA GLU A 452 -13.94 -24.76 12.65
C GLU A 452 -13.18 -23.64 11.91
N ILE A 453 -13.84 -22.51 11.65
CA ILE A 453 -13.19 -21.31 11.12
C ILE A 453 -12.10 -20.81 12.07
N ALA A 454 -12.36 -20.83 13.38
CA ALA A 454 -11.38 -20.46 14.39
C ALA A 454 -10.11 -21.34 14.33
N LYS A 455 -10.23 -22.64 14.06
CA LYS A 455 -9.08 -23.55 13.89
C LYS A 455 -8.24 -23.21 12.65
N ARG A 456 -8.88 -22.88 11.52
CA ARG A 456 -8.17 -22.44 10.29
C ARG A 456 -7.49 -21.10 10.51
N TYR A 457 -8.10 -20.22 11.27
CA TYR A 457 -7.56 -18.91 11.63
C TYR A 457 -6.25 -18.99 12.43
N ALA A 458 -6.01 -20.04 13.19
CA ALA A 458 -4.75 -20.23 13.91
C ALA A 458 -3.51 -20.16 13.00
N ASN A 459 -3.67 -20.41 11.69
CA ASN A 459 -2.67 -20.12 10.69
C ASN A 459 -2.92 -18.73 10.05
N LYS A 460 -2.20 -17.71 10.51
CA LYS A 460 -2.27 -16.34 9.99
C LYS A 460 -2.10 -16.22 8.47
N HIS A 461 -1.32 -17.11 7.87
CA HIS A 461 -0.98 -17.11 6.44
C HIS A 461 -1.77 -18.17 5.66
N TYR A 462 -2.96 -18.55 6.14
CA TYR A 462 -3.84 -19.44 5.41
C TYR A 462 -4.56 -18.69 4.28
N PHE A 463 -3.95 -18.74 3.10
CA PHE A 463 -4.43 -18.14 1.85
C PHE A 463 -4.25 -19.12 0.68
N PRO A 464 -4.90 -20.30 0.73
CA PRO A 464 -4.64 -21.37 -0.23
C PRO A 464 -4.90 -21.00 -1.68
N ILE A 465 -5.87 -20.15 -1.99
CA ILE A 465 -6.19 -19.72 -3.35
C ILE A 465 -5.26 -18.59 -3.82
N SER A 466 -5.05 -17.58 -2.98
CA SER A 466 -4.18 -16.45 -3.30
C SER A 466 -2.73 -16.88 -3.55
N LEU A 467 -2.22 -17.81 -2.75
CA LEU A 467 -0.86 -18.35 -2.88
C LEU A 467 -0.68 -19.28 -4.11
N GLN A 468 -1.76 -19.77 -4.72
CA GLN A 468 -1.71 -20.54 -5.96
C GLN A 468 -1.64 -19.67 -7.23
N CYS A 469 -1.79 -18.34 -7.12
CA CYS A 469 -1.65 -17.46 -8.27
C CYS A 469 -0.21 -17.51 -8.79
N LYS A 470 -0.03 -17.93 -10.04
CA LYS A 470 1.29 -18.09 -10.66
C LYS A 470 1.88 -16.75 -11.06
N ALA A 471 3.19 -16.59 -10.95
CA ALA A 471 3.88 -15.34 -11.28
C ALA A 471 3.54 -14.81 -12.68
N GLY A 472 3.51 -15.68 -13.70
CA GLY A 472 3.15 -15.28 -15.08
C GLY A 472 1.71 -14.76 -15.21
N GLU A 473 0.74 -15.39 -14.53
CA GLU A 473 -0.66 -14.91 -14.53
C GLU A 473 -0.77 -13.55 -13.85
N VAL A 474 -0.07 -13.38 -12.72
CA VAL A 474 -0.05 -12.13 -11.96
C VAL A 474 0.56 -11.01 -12.79
N THR A 475 1.71 -11.26 -13.44
CA THR A 475 2.36 -10.27 -14.31
C THR A 475 1.47 -9.87 -15.46
N SER A 476 0.90 -10.83 -16.21
CA SER A 476 0.02 -10.54 -17.34
C SER A 476 -1.21 -9.73 -16.93
N ARG A 477 -1.88 -10.09 -15.82
CA ARG A 477 -3.03 -9.35 -15.30
C ARG A 477 -2.62 -7.95 -14.80
N ALA A 478 -1.44 -7.82 -14.19
CA ALA A 478 -0.94 -6.53 -13.71
C ALA A 478 -0.61 -5.57 -14.85
N GLU A 479 0.00 -6.06 -15.94
CA GLU A 479 0.25 -5.28 -17.16
C GLU A 479 -1.06 -4.83 -17.83
N GLU A 480 -2.04 -5.73 -17.93
CA GLU A 480 -3.38 -5.39 -18.41
C GLU A 480 -3.99 -4.25 -17.57
N LEU A 481 -3.95 -4.35 -16.23
CA LEU A 481 -4.46 -3.32 -15.34
C LEU A 481 -3.70 -1.99 -15.49
N ALA A 482 -2.37 -2.01 -15.68
CA ALA A 482 -1.60 -0.80 -15.93
C ALA A 482 -2.05 -0.15 -17.24
N ARG A 483 -2.18 -0.91 -18.33
CA ARG A 483 -2.62 -0.43 -19.65
C ARG A 483 -4.02 0.17 -19.60
N VAL A 484 -5.00 -0.55 -19.02
CA VAL A 484 -6.39 -0.08 -18.88
C VAL A 484 -6.46 1.21 -18.05
N ARG A 485 -5.58 1.36 -17.06
CA ARG A 485 -5.49 2.55 -16.22
C ARG A 485 -4.59 3.63 -16.80
N SER A 486 -4.11 3.50 -18.06
CA SER A 486 -3.22 4.43 -18.76
C SER A 486 -1.92 4.74 -18.00
N TYR A 487 -1.26 3.68 -17.51
CA TYR A 487 0.10 3.73 -16.98
C TYR A 487 1.05 2.83 -17.79
N PRO A 488 2.35 3.13 -17.82
CA PRO A 488 3.35 2.23 -18.42
C PRO A 488 3.31 0.83 -17.79
N GLU A 489 3.36 -0.20 -18.61
CA GLU A 489 3.39 -1.61 -18.15
C GLU A 489 4.59 -1.90 -17.27
N ALA A 490 5.69 -1.18 -17.47
CA ALA A 490 6.89 -1.26 -16.64
C ALA A 490 6.59 -1.11 -15.13
N LEU A 491 5.58 -0.30 -14.75
CA LEU A 491 5.19 -0.13 -13.35
C LEU A 491 4.54 -1.40 -12.75
N ALA A 492 4.12 -2.33 -13.61
CA ALA A 492 3.54 -3.60 -13.21
C ALA A 492 4.56 -4.74 -13.15
N ARG A 493 5.69 -4.61 -13.87
CA ARG A 493 6.73 -5.64 -13.98
C ARG A 493 7.63 -5.70 -12.75
N ASN A 494 8.25 -6.87 -12.56
CA ASN A 494 9.36 -7.04 -11.63
C ASN A 494 10.68 -6.94 -12.39
N PHE A 495 11.78 -6.53 -11.73
CA PHE A 495 13.12 -6.51 -12.31
C PHE A 495 13.60 -7.90 -12.78
N ASN A 496 13.10 -8.97 -12.18
CA ASN A 496 13.45 -10.36 -12.48
C ASN A 496 12.49 -11.04 -13.48
N SER A 497 11.67 -10.27 -14.20
CA SER A 497 10.66 -10.79 -15.15
C SER A 497 11.21 -10.92 -16.58
N ASN A 498 12.40 -11.51 -16.75
CA ASN A 498 12.93 -11.92 -18.05
C ASN A 498 12.93 -13.43 -18.17
#